data_0a05a7d310a56e3c07d9747a33a5322e
#
_entry.id   0a05a7d310a56e3c07d9747a33a5322e
#
_cell.length_a   1.000
_cell.length_b   1.000
_cell.length_c   1.000
_cell.angle_alpha   90.00
_cell.angle_beta   90.00
_cell.angle_gamma   90.00
#
_symmetry.space_group_name_H-M   'P 1'
#
loop_
_entity.id
_entity.type
_entity.pdbx_description
1 polymer ?
#
loop_
_entity_poly.entity_id
_entity_poly.type
_entity_poly.pdbx_seq_one_letter_code
_entity_poly.pdbx_strand_id
1 'polypeptide(L)'
;MSAGTRTPVFAASAFFALFAWLAVPSSAQHTPATRDFFFVGGKYAGAANDAVMAGQMYVEVLRPSRVSQRYPIVFFHGLGQTSTNWIGTPDGRAGWADYFLARGYVVYLIDQPARGRSAWHASANGALQSVPAATVEQRFTAPELSRLWPQARKHTQWPGSGDTKGLRGDPIFDAFYATQVESLASAVETQTLMQAAGVALLDRIGPAILVTHSQAGPFGWLLADARAAAVKAIVAVEPNGPPFQNAVTGEEKARAWGIADIPLTYDPPARDAADLAPVREPSSDGPDLAVCWGQRDPPRRLSHLPGIPILIVTAEASYHAVYDHCTSKYLTRAGVPNTFMRLEEQGVRGNGHMMMLEKNSVDVAAAIQKWLAVRVK
;
A
#
# COMPACT_ATOMS: atom_id res chain seq x y z
N MET A 1 86.35 -21.82 -13.97
CA MET A 1 85.50 -20.85 -14.63
C MET A 1 84.06 -21.26 -14.30
N SER A 2 83.47 -20.61 -13.26
CA SER A 2 82.13 -20.91 -12.77
C SER A 2 81.27 -19.69 -13.07
N ALA A 3 80.22 -19.90 -13.86
CA ALA A 3 79.24 -18.89 -14.21
C ALA A 3 78.09 -18.92 -13.22
N GLY A 4 77.99 -17.85 -12.43
CA GLY A 4 76.87 -17.67 -11.49
C GLY A 4 75.65 -17.11 -12.19
N THR A 5 74.54 -17.84 -12.19
CA THR A 5 73.23 -17.38 -12.63
C THR A 5 72.55 -16.54 -11.53
N ARG A 6 72.25 -15.30 -11.81
CA ARG A 6 71.43 -14.41 -10.95
C ARG A 6 69.96 -14.54 -11.37
N THR A 7 69.12 -14.98 -10.43
CA THR A 7 67.65 -14.97 -10.56
C THR A 7 67.08 -13.57 -10.18
N PRO A 8 66.18 -12.96 -10.92
CA PRO A 8 65.52 -11.73 -10.54
C PRO A 8 64.38 -11.98 -9.55
N VAL A 9 64.42 -11.25 -8.44
CA VAL A 9 63.34 -11.19 -7.45
C VAL A 9 62.28 -10.19 -7.95
N PHE A 10 61.09 -10.66 -8.29
CA PHE A 10 59.96 -9.79 -8.57
C PHE A 10 59.31 -9.39 -7.23
N ALA A 11 59.39 -8.10 -6.90
CA ALA A 11 58.61 -7.52 -5.81
C ALA A 11 57.16 -7.27 -6.28
N ALA A 12 56.24 -8.03 -5.74
CA ALA A 12 54.80 -7.81 -5.95
C ALA A 12 54.33 -6.68 -5.02
N SER A 13 54.08 -5.52 -5.57
CA SER A 13 53.41 -4.41 -4.85
C SER A 13 51.93 -4.66 -4.78
N ALA A 14 51.42 -5.07 -3.59
CA ALA A 14 49.97 -5.19 -3.33
C ALA A 14 49.40 -3.78 -3.15
N PHE A 15 48.62 -3.32 -4.12
CA PHE A 15 47.77 -2.14 -3.98
C PHE A 15 46.54 -2.53 -3.14
N PHE A 16 46.52 -2.13 -1.87
CA PHE A 16 45.31 -2.11 -1.07
C PHE A 16 44.48 -0.89 -1.48
N ALA A 17 43.43 -1.13 -2.28
CA ALA A 17 42.40 -0.12 -2.52
C ALA A 17 41.56 0.03 -1.25
N LEU A 18 41.76 1.10 -0.50
CA LEU A 18 40.87 1.51 0.58
C LEU A 18 39.54 1.95 -0.04
N PHE A 19 38.53 1.09 0.00
CA PHE A 19 37.13 1.51 -0.24
C PHE A 19 36.72 2.34 0.99
N ALA A 20 36.79 3.64 0.87
CA ALA A 20 36.13 4.55 1.80
C ALA A 20 34.59 4.40 1.60
N TRP A 21 33.93 3.71 2.50
CA TRP A 21 32.49 3.74 2.62
C TRP A 21 32.12 5.18 3.03
N LEU A 22 31.65 5.96 2.07
CA LEU A 22 30.97 7.21 2.36
C LEU A 22 29.65 6.83 3.06
N ALA A 23 29.65 6.94 4.37
CA ALA A 23 28.41 6.84 5.16
C ALA A 23 27.50 7.99 4.71
N VAL A 24 26.49 7.67 3.90
CA VAL A 24 25.37 8.57 3.67
C VAL A 24 24.74 8.82 5.05
N PRO A 25 24.53 10.08 5.47
CA PRO A 25 23.88 10.35 6.73
C PRO A 25 22.49 9.73 6.70
N SER A 26 22.33 8.61 7.39
CA SER A 26 21.04 8.00 7.66
C SER A 26 20.19 9.06 8.39
N SER A 27 19.08 9.47 7.80
CA SER A 27 18.06 10.18 8.55
C SER A 27 17.76 9.33 9.79
N ALA A 28 17.95 9.88 10.97
CA ALA A 28 17.90 9.14 12.22
C ALA A 28 16.58 8.33 12.29
N GLN A 29 16.69 7.01 12.23
CA GLN A 29 15.57 6.12 12.49
C GLN A 29 15.07 6.38 13.90
N HIS A 30 13.79 6.68 14.03
CA HIS A 30 13.20 6.94 15.34
C HIS A 30 12.98 5.60 16.04
N THR A 31 13.87 5.26 16.97
CA THR A 31 13.75 4.01 17.73
C THR A 31 12.47 4.06 18.57
N PRO A 32 11.55 3.09 18.43
CA PRO A 32 10.38 3.01 19.30
C PRO A 32 10.83 2.75 20.74
N ALA A 33 10.14 3.35 21.71
CA ALA A 33 10.39 3.10 23.12
C ALA A 33 10.05 1.65 23.50
N THR A 34 8.99 1.09 22.88
CA THR A 34 8.64 -0.33 22.98
C THR A 34 8.21 -0.87 21.62
N ARG A 35 8.54 -2.13 21.39
CA ARG A 35 8.14 -2.93 20.25
C ARG A 35 7.57 -4.24 20.74
N ASP A 36 6.42 -4.63 20.25
CA ASP A 36 5.74 -5.88 20.60
C ASP A 36 4.98 -6.42 19.39
N PHE A 37 4.48 -7.64 19.48
CA PHE A 37 3.65 -8.22 18.45
C PHE A 37 2.58 -9.16 19.03
N PHE A 38 1.54 -9.37 18.23
CA PHE A 38 0.49 -10.34 18.52
C PHE A 38 -0.17 -10.81 17.23
N PHE A 39 -1.00 -11.84 17.34
CA PHE A 39 -1.87 -12.29 16.24
C PHE A 39 -3.33 -12.01 16.57
N VAL A 40 -4.13 -11.75 15.54
CA VAL A 40 -5.58 -11.59 15.62
C VAL A 40 -6.27 -12.41 14.55
N GLY A 41 -7.55 -12.71 14.77
CA GLY A 41 -8.32 -13.53 13.84
C GLY A 41 -7.81 -14.97 13.77
N GLY A 42 -8.12 -15.63 12.66
CA GLY A 42 -7.75 -17.01 12.44
C GLY A 42 -8.66 -18.02 13.12
N LYS A 43 -8.68 -19.21 12.56
CA LYS A 43 -9.37 -20.38 13.10
C LYS A 43 -8.64 -21.65 12.66
N TYR A 44 -8.83 -22.74 13.42
CA TYR A 44 -8.37 -24.05 12.98
C TYR A 44 -9.16 -24.51 11.76
N ALA A 45 -8.48 -24.91 10.71
CA ALA A 45 -9.03 -25.43 9.47
C ALA A 45 -8.43 -26.83 9.18
N GLY A 46 -9.24 -27.74 8.64
CA GLY A 46 -8.87 -29.14 8.39
C GLY A 46 -9.48 -30.13 9.39
N ALA A 47 -9.16 -31.42 9.22
CA ALA A 47 -9.58 -32.46 10.15
C ALA A 47 -8.86 -32.33 11.50
N ALA A 48 -9.46 -32.84 12.57
CA ALA A 48 -9.00 -32.60 13.93
C ALA A 48 -7.49 -32.88 14.15
N ASN A 49 -6.95 -33.95 13.54
CA ASN A 49 -5.54 -34.33 13.72
C ASN A 49 -4.57 -33.56 12.79
N ASP A 50 -5.10 -32.95 11.70
CA ASP A 50 -4.32 -32.25 10.69
C ASP A 50 -4.69 -30.76 10.60
N ALA A 51 -5.42 -30.27 11.61
CA ALA A 51 -5.89 -28.89 11.63
C ALA A 51 -4.73 -27.89 11.76
N VAL A 52 -4.76 -26.86 10.92
CA VAL A 52 -3.81 -25.74 10.91
C VAL A 52 -4.53 -24.43 11.25
N MET A 53 -3.81 -23.49 11.88
CA MET A 53 -4.35 -22.14 12.07
C MET A 53 -4.30 -21.38 10.75
N ALA A 54 -5.44 -20.91 10.25
CA ALA A 54 -5.54 -20.16 8.99
C ALA A 54 -6.37 -18.88 9.17
N GLY A 55 -6.03 -17.84 8.38
CA GLY A 55 -6.70 -16.54 8.43
C GLY A 55 -6.25 -15.65 9.59
N GLN A 56 -5.25 -16.06 10.37
CA GLN A 56 -4.62 -15.21 11.37
C GLN A 56 -3.83 -14.08 10.71
N MET A 57 -3.77 -12.94 11.38
CA MET A 57 -3.02 -11.76 10.96
C MET A 57 -1.98 -11.39 12.00
N TYR A 58 -0.71 -11.32 11.59
CA TYR A 58 0.38 -10.77 12.39
C TYR A 58 0.22 -9.25 12.51
N VAL A 59 0.42 -8.75 13.72
CA VAL A 59 0.35 -7.34 14.05
C VAL A 59 1.56 -6.98 14.89
N GLU A 60 2.37 -6.07 14.39
CA GLU A 60 3.48 -5.46 15.13
C GLU A 60 3.02 -4.10 15.67
N VAL A 61 3.37 -3.79 16.90
CA VAL A 61 3.05 -2.50 17.52
C VAL A 61 4.33 -1.76 17.91
N LEU A 62 4.44 -0.53 17.46
CA LEU A 62 5.51 0.39 17.79
C LEU A 62 4.93 1.53 18.63
N ARG A 63 5.53 1.78 19.81
CA ARG A 63 5.09 2.86 20.69
C ARG A 63 6.20 3.89 20.85
N PRO A 64 5.92 5.18 20.66
CA PRO A 64 6.89 6.24 20.95
C PRO A 64 7.10 6.38 22.46
N SER A 65 8.19 7.01 22.87
CA SER A 65 8.46 7.34 24.27
C SER A 65 7.37 8.26 24.88
N ARG A 66 6.74 9.07 24.04
CA ARG A 66 5.61 9.92 24.42
C ARG A 66 4.48 9.77 23.41
N VAL A 67 3.40 9.13 23.80
CA VAL A 67 2.15 9.10 23.01
C VAL A 67 1.46 10.45 23.18
N SER A 68 1.26 11.16 22.07
CA SER A 68 0.61 12.48 22.06
C SER A 68 -0.60 12.54 21.12
N GLN A 69 -0.82 11.49 20.34
CA GLN A 69 -1.97 11.38 19.45
C GLN A 69 -3.04 10.48 20.06
N ARG A 70 -4.28 10.91 19.93
CA ARG A 70 -5.43 10.22 20.55
C ARG A 70 -5.66 8.83 19.98
N TYR A 71 -5.51 8.68 18.66
CA TYR A 71 -5.79 7.43 17.96
C TYR A 71 -4.51 6.87 17.31
N PRO A 72 -4.28 5.56 17.39
CA PRO A 72 -3.18 4.93 16.68
C PRO A 72 -3.41 4.93 15.16
N ILE A 73 -2.33 4.71 14.41
CA ILE A 73 -2.39 4.44 12.97
C ILE A 73 -2.17 2.94 12.74
N VAL A 74 -3.01 2.35 11.89
CA VAL A 74 -2.83 0.99 11.37
C VAL A 74 -2.49 1.08 9.88
N PHE A 75 -1.35 0.53 9.49
CA PHE A 75 -0.88 0.49 8.11
C PHE A 75 -1.20 -0.84 7.44
N PHE A 76 -1.86 -0.77 6.28
CA PHE A 76 -2.23 -1.89 5.43
C PHE A 76 -1.49 -1.78 4.10
N HIS A 77 -0.59 -2.72 3.83
CA HIS A 77 0.24 -2.75 2.61
C HIS A 77 -0.52 -3.25 1.37
N GLY A 78 0.03 -3.00 0.17
CA GLY A 78 -0.51 -3.41 -1.11
C GLY A 78 -0.22 -4.86 -1.51
N LEU A 79 -0.53 -5.18 -2.78
CA LEU A 79 -0.26 -6.48 -3.40
C LEU A 79 1.25 -6.75 -3.46
N GLY A 80 1.64 -8.00 -3.20
CA GLY A 80 3.03 -8.43 -3.25
C GLY A 80 3.91 -7.91 -2.10
N GLN A 81 3.36 -7.19 -1.14
CA GLN A 81 4.10 -6.52 -0.08
C GLN A 81 3.78 -7.06 1.30
N THR A 82 4.56 -6.63 2.28
CA THR A 82 4.35 -6.83 3.72
C THR A 82 4.49 -5.49 4.45
N SER A 83 4.47 -5.50 5.76
CA SER A 83 4.72 -4.29 6.58
C SER A 83 6.08 -3.64 6.34
N THR A 84 7.04 -4.32 5.70
CA THR A 84 8.34 -3.74 5.30
C THR A 84 8.19 -2.48 4.47
N ASN A 85 7.08 -2.37 3.72
CA ASN A 85 6.74 -1.20 2.91
C ASN A 85 6.60 0.12 3.71
N TRP A 86 6.46 0.03 5.03
CA TRP A 86 6.26 1.16 5.93
C TRP A 86 7.43 1.42 6.86
N ILE A 87 8.32 0.41 7.02
CA ILE A 87 9.44 0.47 8.00
C ILE A 87 10.61 1.27 7.46
N GLY A 88 10.91 1.14 6.16
CA GLY A 88 12.05 1.81 5.54
C GLY A 88 11.91 1.88 4.03
N THR A 89 12.86 2.53 3.38
CA THR A 89 12.93 2.65 1.93
C THR A 89 14.08 1.79 1.39
N PRO A 90 14.04 1.37 0.12
CA PRO A 90 15.07 0.50 -0.45
C PRO A 90 16.45 1.16 -0.55
N ASP A 91 16.52 2.48 -0.44
CA ASP A 91 17.77 3.28 -0.37
C ASP A 91 18.20 3.60 1.08
N GLY A 92 17.60 2.93 2.09
CA GLY A 92 18.00 2.97 3.50
C GLY A 92 17.50 4.15 4.32
N ARG A 93 16.57 4.96 3.80
CA ARG A 93 15.92 6.02 4.60
C ARG A 93 14.82 5.44 5.51
N ALA A 94 14.47 6.18 6.56
CA ALA A 94 13.34 5.87 7.43
C ALA A 94 12.01 5.86 6.67
N GLY A 95 11.11 4.93 7.01
CA GLY A 95 9.79 4.80 6.42
C GLY A 95 8.73 5.67 7.10
N TRP A 96 7.50 5.55 6.64
CA TRP A 96 6.36 6.28 7.21
C TRP A 96 6.07 5.87 8.66
N ALA A 97 6.36 4.62 9.05
CA ALA A 97 6.20 4.18 10.44
C ALA A 97 7.01 5.07 11.39
N ASP A 98 8.29 5.34 11.07
CA ASP A 98 9.14 6.22 11.86
C ASP A 98 8.65 7.67 11.84
N TYR A 99 8.17 8.15 10.68
CA TYR A 99 7.63 9.49 10.54
C TYR A 99 6.46 9.75 11.50
N PHE A 100 5.51 8.83 11.59
CA PHE A 100 4.34 8.97 12.45
C PHE A 100 4.66 8.65 13.91
N LEU A 101 5.55 7.70 14.17
CA LEU A 101 6.07 7.40 15.51
C LEU A 101 6.71 8.65 16.13
N ALA A 102 7.56 9.36 15.38
CA ALA A 102 8.19 10.61 15.81
C ALA A 102 7.19 11.71 16.14
N ARG A 103 5.95 11.63 15.64
CA ARG A 103 4.85 12.56 15.90
C ARG A 103 3.90 12.11 17.00
N GLY A 104 4.30 11.07 17.75
CA GLY A 104 3.60 10.59 18.92
C GLY A 104 2.42 9.67 18.64
N TYR A 105 2.32 9.12 17.43
CA TYR A 105 1.35 8.05 17.16
C TYR A 105 1.87 6.70 17.67
N VAL A 106 0.97 5.89 18.22
CA VAL A 106 1.17 4.45 18.27
C VAL A 106 0.95 3.92 16.85
N VAL A 107 1.87 3.10 16.36
CA VAL A 107 1.84 2.57 14.99
C VAL A 107 1.65 1.07 15.03
N TYR A 108 0.67 0.58 14.31
CA TYR A 108 0.44 -0.84 14.06
C TYR A 108 0.81 -1.17 12.61
N LEU A 109 1.64 -2.18 12.44
CA LEU A 109 2.10 -2.70 11.17
C LEU A 109 1.57 -4.12 11.03
N ILE A 110 0.78 -4.39 9.98
CA ILE A 110 0.20 -5.72 9.78
C ILE A 110 0.85 -6.42 8.58
N ASP A 111 0.90 -7.74 8.63
CA ASP A 111 1.02 -8.57 7.44
C ASP A 111 -0.34 -9.22 7.19
N GLN A 112 -0.90 -9.06 5.99
CA GLN A 112 -2.22 -9.58 5.63
C GLN A 112 -2.27 -11.11 5.87
N PRO A 113 -3.42 -11.71 6.19
CA PRO A 113 -3.56 -13.16 6.26
C PRO A 113 -3.01 -13.86 5.01
N ALA A 114 -2.37 -15.01 5.20
CA ALA A 114 -1.70 -15.78 4.17
C ALA A 114 -0.53 -15.04 3.48
N ARG A 115 0.17 -14.15 4.21
CA ARG A 115 1.28 -13.36 3.67
C ARG A 115 2.32 -13.02 4.75
N GLY A 116 3.61 -13.00 4.37
CA GLY A 116 4.70 -12.63 5.27
C GLY A 116 4.70 -13.46 6.54
N ARG A 117 4.56 -12.80 7.71
CA ARG A 117 4.51 -13.44 9.03
C ARG A 117 3.13 -14.02 9.37
N SER A 118 2.13 -13.80 8.53
CA SER A 118 0.79 -14.41 8.63
C SER A 118 0.74 -15.64 7.74
N ALA A 119 1.03 -16.82 8.29
CA ALA A 119 1.29 -18.03 7.51
C ALA A 119 0.17 -18.40 6.52
N TRP A 120 0.57 -18.80 5.33
CA TRP A 120 -0.27 -19.44 4.31
C TRP A 120 -0.18 -20.97 4.48
N HIS A 121 -1.28 -21.65 4.26
CA HIS A 121 -1.35 -23.11 4.30
C HIS A 121 -2.13 -23.64 3.10
N ALA A 122 -1.51 -24.52 2.31
CA ALA A 122 -2.11 -25.11 1.10
C ALA A 122 -3.43 -25.86 1.38
N SER A 123 -3.60 -26.41 2.60
CA SER A 123 -4.82 -27.12 2.99
C SER A 123 -5.98 -26.22 3.40
N ALA A 124 -5.75 -24.91 3.53
CA ALA A 124 -6.73 -23.99 4.10
C ALA A 124 -6.90 -22.68 3.33
N ASN A 125 -5.93 -22.34 2.48
CA ASN A 125 -5.94 -21.11 1.69
C ASN A 125 -5.91 -21.41 0.19
N GLY A 126 -6.44 -20.49 -0.61
CA GLY A 126 -6.39 -20.56 -2.07
C GLY A 126 -4.98 -20.40 -2.65
N ALA A 127 -4.91 -20.45 -3.98
CA ALA A 127 -3.66 -20.33 -4.72
C ALA A 127 -2.98 -18.98 -4.51
N LEU A 128 -1.65 -19.00 -4.55
CA LEU A 128 -0.81 -17.81 -4.52
C LEU A 128 -0.47 -17.33 -5.94
N GLN A 129 -0.17 -16.04 -6.04
CA GLN A 129 0.37 -15.41 -7.24
C GLN A 129 1.53 -14.47 -6.88
N SER A 130 2.51 -14.39 -7.78
CA SER A 130 3.63 -13.45 -7.71
C SER A 130 3.38 -12.25 -8.61
N VAL A 131 3.97 -11.11 -8.30
CA VAL A 131 4.03 -9.95 -9.19
C VAL A 131 5.36 -9.99 -9.95
N PRO A 132 5.37 -10.23 -11.28
CA PRO A 132 6.60 -10.31 -12.05
C PRO A 132 7.42 -9.01 -11.99
N ALA A 133 8.76 -9.11 -11.96
CA ALA A 133 9.66 -7.96 -11.92
C ALA A 133 9.38 -6.98 -13.07
N ALA A 134 9.11 -7.46 -14.28
CA ALA A 134 8.75 -6.62 -15.41
C ALA A 134 7.48 -5.77 -15.15
N THR A 135 6.48 -6.31 -14.45
CA THR A 135 5.28 -5.55 -14.05
C THR A 135 5.64 -4.46 -13.05
N VAL A 136 6.52 -4.77 -12.09
CA VAL A 136 7.01 -3.81 -11.09
C VAL A 136 7.78 -2.68 -11.75
N GLU A 137 8.70 -2.99 -12.66
CA GLU A 137 9.44 -2.01 -13.47
C GLU A 137 8.49 -1.08 -14.21
N GLN A 138 7.54 -1.65 -14.95
CA GLN A 138 6.65 -0.91 -15.83
C GLN A 138 5.63 -0.02 -15.10
N ARG A 139 5.19 -0.42 -13.91
CA ARG A 139 4.07 0.24 -13.23
C ARG A 139 4.49 1.02 -11.99
N PHE A 140 5.61 0.65 -11.34
CA PHE A 140 5.95 1.17 -10.02
C PHE A 140 7.25 1.95 -9.99
N THR A 141 8.34 1.38 -10.53
CA THR A 141 9.68 1.90 -10.32
C THR A 141 10.28 2.69 -11.49
N ALA A 142 9.85 2.38 -12.72
CA ALA A 142 10.30 3.06 -13.95
C ALA A 142 9.15 3.28 -14.97
N PRO A 143 7.95 3.74 -14.56
CA PRO A 143 6.83 3.90 -15.47
C PRO A 143 7.12 4.92 -16.59
N GLU A 144 8.03 5.89 -16.37
CA GLU A 144 8.45 6.87 -17.35
C GLU A 144 9.11 6.25 -18.58
N LEU A 145 9.65 5.06 -18.46
CA LEU A 145 10.23 4.32 -19.58
C LEU A 145 9.18 3.57 -20.38
N SER A 146 8.24 2.93 -19.70
CA SER A 146 7.18 2.10 -20.31
C SER A 146 6.02 2.92 -20.89
N ARG A 147 5.70 4.05 -20.27
CA ARG A 147 4.68 5.03 -20.70
C ARG A 147 3.31 4.41 -21.02
N LEU A 148 2.88 3.46 -20.22
CA LEU A 148 1.61 2.74 -20.40
C LEU A 148 0.38 3.64 -20.16
N TRP A 149 0.57 4.82 -19.59
CA TRP A 149 -0.45 5.88 -19.41
C TRP A 149 0.20 7.26 -19.58
N PRO A 150 -0.56 8.30 -19.90
CA PRO A 150 -0.02 9.63 -20.25
C PRO A 150 0.81 10.27 -19.15
N GLN A 151 0.40 10.12 -17.87
CA GLN A 151 1.06 10.75 -16.72
C GLN A 151 2.38 10.06 -16.35
N ALA A 152 2.64 8.82 -16.78
CA ALA A 152 3.84 8.04 -16.46
C ALA A 152 5.15 8.83 -16.72
N ARG A 153 5.18 9.63 -17.80
CA ARG A 153 6.34 10.47 -18.18
C ARG A 153 6.79 11.47 -17.11
N LYS A 154 5.93 11.76 -16.13
CA LYS A 154 6.22 12.70 -15.04
C LYS A 154 6.96 12.06 -13.86
N HIS A 155 7.17 10.75 -13.89
CA HIS A 155 7.82 10.04 -12.81
C HIS A 155 9.30 10.40 -12.70
N THR A 156 9.72 10.89 -11.52
CA THR A 156 11.10 11.35 -11.27
C THR A 156 11.64 10.97 -9.89
N GLN A 157 10.78 10.43 -9.02
CA GLN A 157 11.09 10.30 -7.60
C GLN A 157 11.66 8.95 -7.17
N TRP A 158 11.76 7.96 -8.08
CA TRP A 158 12.44 6.71 -7.71
C TRP A 158 13.89 6.98 -7.29
N PRO A 159 14.38 6.40 -6.16
CA PRO A 159 15.68 6.75 -5.59
C PRO A 159 16.89 6.18 -6.33
N GLY A 160 16.72 5.22 -7.24
CA GLY A 160 17.80 4.69 -8.06
C GLY A 160 18.48 5.72 -8.96
N SER A 161 19.58 5.34 -9.59
CA SER A 161 20.40 6.21 -10.46
C SER A 161 20.94 5.47 -11.69
N GLY A 162 21.48 6.23 -12.66
CA GLY A 162 22.03 5.70 -13.91
C GLY A 162 20.99 5.19 -14.90
N ASP A 163 21.45 4.49 -15.93
CA ASP A 163 20.61 4.03 -17.04
C ASP A 163 19.67 2.87 -16.66
N THR A 164 19.99 2.16 -15.58
CA THR A 164 19.16 1.06 -15.05
C THR A 164 18.23 1.49 -13.91
N LYS A 165 18.14 2.80 -13.62
CA LYS A 165 17.31 3.32 -12.56
C LYS A 165 15.88 2.73 -12.59
N GLY A 166 15.50 2.07 -11.50
CA GLY A 166 14.18 1.45 -11.34
C GLY A 166 13.96 0.17 -12.14
N LEU A 167 15.00 -0.40 -12.74
CA LEU A 167 14.98 -1.66 -13.48
C LEU A 167 15.82 -2.71 -12.76
N ARG A 168 15.67 -3.97 -13.14
CA ARG A 168 16.55 -5.08 -12.67
C ARG A 168 18.02 -4.75 -12.89
N GLY A 169 18.84 -4.98 -11.85
CA GLY A 169 20.25 -4.60 -11.82
C GLY A 169 20.52 -3.20 -11.27
N ASP A 170 19.51 -2.37 -11.03
CA ASP A 170 19.62 -1.23 -10.12
C ASP A 170 19.57 -1.76 -8.67
N PRO A 171 20.61 -1.55 -7.85
CA PRO A 171 20.62 -2.05 -6.47
C PRO A 171 19.39 -1.63 -5.64
N ILE A 172 18.82 -0.45 -5.92
CA ILE A 172 17.62 0.04 -5.23
C ILE A 172 16.38 -0.72 -5.68
N PHE A 173 16.24 -0.99 -6.99
CA PHE A 173 15.19 -1.84 -7.51
C PHE A 173 15.29 -3.26 -6.94
N ASP A 174 16.49 -3.85 -6.98
CA ASP A 174 16.72 -5.23 -6.52
C ASP A 174 16.43 -5.36 -5.01
N ALA A 175 16.82 -4.37 -4.20
CA ALA A 175 16.49 -4.30 -2.78
C ALA A 175 14.97 -4.19 -2.55
N PHE A 176 14.26 -3.39 -3.35
CA PHE A 176 12.81 -3.29 -3.29
C PHE A 176 12.14 -4.60 -3.74
N TYR A 177 12.58 -5.16 -4.87
CA TYR A 177 11.95 -6.39 -5.40
C TYR A 177 12.18 -7.58 -4.47
N ALA A 178 13.29 -7.64 -3.73
CA ALA A 178 13.56 -8.63 -2.70
C ALA A 178 12.55 -8.60 -1.53
N THR A 179 11.83 -7.50 -1.32
CA THR A 179 10.74 -7.42 -0.32
C THR A 179 9.41 -8.00 -0.82
N GLN A 180 9.31 -8.30 -2.13
CA GLN A 180 8.06 -8.81 -2.71
C GLN A 180 7.82 -10.25 -2.32
N VAL A 181 6.59 -10.56 -1.98
CA VAL A 181 6.14 -11.89 -1.58
C VAL A 181 4.90 -12.30 -2.37
N GLU A 182 4.64 -13.59 -2.47
CA GLU A 182 3.41 -14.11 -3.04
C GLU A 182 2.18 -13.63 -2.26
N SER A 183 1.06 -13.57 -2.95
CA SER A 183 -0.23 -13.11 -2.42
C SER A 183 -1.33 -14.04 -2.89
N LEU A 184 -2.42 -14.17 -2.14
CA LEU A 184 -3.61 -14.88 -2.60
C LEU A 184 -4.06 -14.32 -3.96
N ALA A 185 -4.32 -15.22 -4.91
CA ALA A 185 -4.78 -14.86 -6.26
C ALA A 185 -6.22 -14.32 -6.26
N SER A 186 -7.05 -14.78 -5.30
CA SER A 186 -8.45 -14.37 -5.19
C SER A 186 -8.59 -13.06 -4.40
N ALA A 187 -9.11 -12.01 -5.03
CA ALA A 187 -9.48 -10.77 -4.36
C ALA A 187 -10.59 -10.97 -3.32
N VAL A 188 -11.58 -11.81 -3.63
CA VAL A 188 -12.70 -12.14 -2.73
C VAL A 188 -12.18 -12.81 -1.47
N GLU A 189 -11.29 -13.81 -1.60
CA GLU A 189 -10.69 -14.49 -0.44
C GLU A 189 -9.85 -13.53 0.39
N THR A 190 -8.98 -12.73 -0.26
CA THR A 190 -8.16 -11.72 0.40
C THR A 190 -9.02 -10.75 1.22
N GLN A 191 -10.06 -10.19 0.62
CA GLN A 191 -10.95 -9.24 1.30
C GLN A 191 -11.74 -9.88 2.44
N THR A 192 -12.20 -11.13 2.27
CA THR A 192 -12.92 -11.88 3.31
C THR A 192 -12.03 -12.13 4.52
N LEU A 193 -10.81 -12.61 4.31
CA LEU A 193 -9.85 -12.86 5.39
C LEU A 193 -9.44 -11.55 6.07
N MET A 194 -9.19 -10.50 5.27
CA MET A 194 -8.80 -9.19 5.80
C MET A 194 -9.92 -8.51 6.59
N GLN A 195 -11.18 -8.62 6.14
CA GLN A 195 -12.31 -8.09 6.91
C GLN A 195 -12.42 -8.79 8.26
N ALA A 196 -12.35 -10.13 8.30
CA ALA A 196 -12.41 -10.89 9.54
C ALA A 196 -11.26 -10.56 10.51
N ALA A 197 -10.02 -10.55 10.01
CA ALA A 197 -8.84 -10.27 10.83
C ALA A 197 -8.77 -8.79 11.26
N GLY A 198 -9.13 -7.86 10.37
CA GLY A 198 -9.16 -6.43 10.67
C GLY A 198 -10.24 -6.04 11.68
N VAL A 199 -11.42 -6.70 11.63
CA VAL A 199 -12.45 -6.57 12.65
C VAL A 199 -11.91 -7.05 14.01
N ALA A 200 -11.28 -8.22 14.06
CA ALA A 200 -10.67 -8.73 15.29
C ALA A 200 -9.55 -7.80 15.82
N LEU A 201 -8.81 -7.15 14.91
CA LEU A 201 -7.84 -6.14 15.30
C LEU A 201 -8.51 -4.92 15.95
N LEU A 202 -9.50 -4.33 15.30
CA LEU A 202 -10.22 -3.16 15.81
C LEU A 202 -10.93 -3.46 17.15
N ASP A 203 -11.52 -4.65 17.28
CA ASP A 203 -12.16 -5.10 18.53
C ASP A 203 -11.11 -5.22 19.68
N ARG A 204 -9.86 -5.55 19.37
CA ARG A 204 -8.77 -5.65 20.34
C ARG A 204 -8.13 -4.31 20.71
N ILE A 205 -7.87 -3.45 19.72
CA ILE A 205 -7.09 -2.22 19.96
C ILE A 205 -7.96 -0.98 20.18
N GLY A 206 -9.25 -1.05 19.85
CA GLY A 206 -10.18 0.08 19.88
C GLY A 206 -10.06 0.99 18.65
N PRO A 207 -10.54 2.25 18.78
CA PRO A 207 -10.61 3.17 17.66
C PRO A 207 -9.25 3.54 17.07
N ALA A 208 -9.15 3.52 15.73
CA ALA A 208 -7.90 3.74 14.98
C ALA A 208 -8.10 4.53 13.69
N ILE A 209 -7.02 5.10 13.17
CA ILE A 209 -6.88 5.64 11.83
C ILE A 209 -6.34 4.51 10.93
N LEU A 210 -6.98 4.30 9.79
CA LEU A 210 -6.56 3.28 8.82
C LEU A 210 -5.81 3.96 7.67
N VAL A 211 -4.57 3.55 7.41
CA VAL A 211 -3.79 3.93 6.23
C VAL A 211 -3.68 2.71 5.33
N THR A 212 -4.33 2.74 4.19
CA THR A 212 -4.37 1.65 3.23
C THR A 212 -3.66 2.04 1.94
N HIS A 213 -2.97 1.08 1.31
CA HIS A 213 -2.31 1.30 0.02
C HIS A 213 -2.74 0.27 -1.01
N SER A 214 -3.06 0.72 -2.21
CA SER A 214 -3.27 -0.14 -3.38
C SER A 214 -4.33 -1.23 -3.14
N GLN A 215 -3.98 -2.52 -3.23
CA GLN A 215 -4.85 -3.66 -2.93
C GLN A 215 -5.58 -3.53 -1.58
N ALA A 216 -5.00 -2.84 -0.62
CA ALA A 216 -5.62 -2.64 0.69
C ALA A 216 -6.71 -1.57 0.73
N GLY A 217 -6.92 -0.80 -0.33
CA GLY A 217 -7.98 0.21 -0.39
C GLY A 217 -9.35 -0.32 0.05
N PRO A 218 -9.85 -1.42 -0.55
CA PRO A 218 -11.11 -2.05 -0.13
C PRO A 218 -11.20 -2.41 1.34
N PHE A 219 -10.07 -2.73 2.00
CA PHE A 219 -10.10 -3.09 3.43
C PHE A 219 -10.55 -1.93 4.31
N GLY A 220 -10.13 -0.70 3.97
CA GLY A 220 -10.60 0.50 4.66
C GLY A 220 -12.12 0.63 4.63
N TRP A 221 -12.72 0.41 3.46
CA TRP A 221 -14.17 0.49 3.28
C TRP A 221 -14.90 -0.63 4.02
N LEU A 222 -14.40 -1.87 3.91
CA LEU A 222 -14.97 -3.05 4.55
C LEU A 222 -14.90 -3.00 6.08
N LEU A 223 -13.80 -2.49 6.63
CA LEU A 223 -13.64 -2.31 8.08
C LEU A 223 -14.53 -1.19 8.61
N ALA A 224 -14.66 -0.09 7.87
CA ALA A 224 -15.58 0.99 8.20
C ALA A 224 -17.04 0.52 8.16
N ASP A 225 -17.40 -0.29 7.17
CA ASP A 225 -18.73 -0.87 7.06
C ASP A 225 -19.06 -1.80 8.25
N ALA A 226 -18.08 -2.62 8.68
CA ALA A 226 -18.25 -3.57 9.78
C ALA A 226 -18.12 -2.94 11.18
N ARG A 227 -17.32 -1.87 11.34
CA ARG A 227 -16.96 -1.26 12.64
C ARG A 227 -16.84 0.27 12.54
N ALA A 228 -17.87 0.95 12.03
CA ALA A 228 -17.86 2.39 11.80
C ALA A 228 -17.38 3.20 13.02
N ALA A 229 -17.83 2.84 14.24
CA ALA A 229 -17.46 3.53 15.48
C ALA A 229 -15.96 3.43 15.82
N ALA A 230 -15.29 2.36 15.36
CA ALA A 230 -13.86 2.12 15.59
C ALA A 230 -12.95 2.72 14.50
N VAL A 231 -13.48 3.14 13.35
CA VAL A 231 -12.71 3.80 12.30
C VAL A 231 -12.79 5.31 12.42
N LYS A 232 -11.69 5.97 12.77
CA LYS A 232 -11.66 7.43 13.01
C LYS A 232 -11.28 8.25 11.81
N ALA A 233 -10.57 7.66 10.87
CA ALA A 233 -10.34 8.18 9.52
C ALA A 233 -9.83 7.05 8.62
N ILE A 234 -9.99 7.22 7.32
CA ILE A 234 -9.37 6.38 6.29
C ILE A 234 -8.49 7.26 5.42
N VAL A 235 -7.21 6.92 5.34
CA VAL A 235 -6.26 7.47 4.37
C VAL A 235 -6.01 6.39 3.33
N ALA A 236 -6.70 6.50 2.21
CA ALA A 236 -6.61 5.58 1.09
C ALA A 236 -5.56 6.08 0.09
N VAL A 237 -4.36 5.54 0.18
CA VAL A 237 -3.25 5.85 -0.72
C VAL A 237 -3.42 5.01 -1.98
N GLU A 238 -3.86 5.64 -3.06
CA GLU A 238 -4.11 4.99 -4.35
C GLU A 238 -4.89 3.67 -4.19
N PRO A 239 -6.12 3.73 -3.67
CA PRO A 239 -6.91 2.55 -3.37
C PRO A 239 -7.23 1.77 -4.65
N ASN A 240 -7.16 0.44 -4.58
CA ASN A 240 -7.55 -0.43 -5.70
C ASN A 240 -8.90 0.01 -6.29
N GLY A 241 -8.88 0.34 -7.56
CA GLY A 241 -9.95 0.98 -8.32
C GLY A 241 -9.76 0.80 -9.83
N PRO A 242 -10.52 1.54 -10.65
CA PRO A 242 -11.74 2.28 -10.33
C PRO A 242 -12.94 1.36 -10.00
N PRO A 243 -14.12 1.91 -9.66
CA PRO A 243 -15.31 1.12 -9.38
C PRO A 243 -15.73 0.23 -10.56
N PHE A 244 -16.17 -1.00 -10.28
CA PHE A 244 -16.79 -1.99 -11.16
C PHE A 244 -15.90 -2.57 -12.27
N GLN A 245 -14.90 -1.88 -12.75
CA GLN A 245 -14.08 -2.31 -13.89
C GLN A 245 -12.63 -1.80 -13.74
N ASN A 246 -11.66 -2.60 -14.17
CA ASN A 246 -10.27 -2.16 -14.24
C ASN A 246 -10.09 -1.08 -15.33
N ALA A 247 -9.08 -0.25 -15.16
CA ALA A 247 -8.63 0.72 -16.14
C ALA A 247 -7.10 0.72 -16.17
N VAL A 248 -6.50 1.10 -17.30
CA VAL A 248 -5.04 1.17 -17.52
C VAL A 248 -4.36 -0.21 -17.54
N THR A 249 -4.62 -1.03 -16.53
CA THR A 249 -3.95 -2.34 -16.36
C THR A 249 -4.78 -3.51 -16.88
N GLY A 250 -5.90 -3.23 -17.51
CA GLY A 250 -6.89 -4.15 -18.06
C GLY A 250 -8.25 -3.49 -18.11
N GLU A 251 -9.22 -4.16 -18.70
CA GLU A 251 -10.61 -3.72 -18.83
C GLU A 251 -11.60 -4.74 -18.22
N GLU A 252 -11.08 -5.66 -17.39
CA GLU A 252 -11.91 -6.71 -16.79
C GLU A 252 -12.84 -6.12 -15.73
N LYS A 253 -14.02 -6.72 -15.60
CA LYS A 253 -14.92 -6.45 -14.48
C LYS A 253 -14.24 -6.80 -13.17
N ALA A 254 -14.36 -5.93 -12.20
CA ALA A 254 -13.77 -6.08 -10.88
C ALA A 254 -14.61 -5.32 -9.85
N ARG A 255 -14.35 -5.54 -8.59
CA ARG A 255 -15.05 -4.82 -7.50
C ARG A 255 -16.56 -4.80 -7.71
N ALA A 256 -17.14 -6.00 -7.81
CA ALA A 256 -18.56 -6.20 -8.13
C ALA A 256 -19.50 -5.39 -7.22
N TRP A 257 -19.07 -5.09 -5.99
CA TRP A 257 -19.78 -4.26 -5.01
C TRP A 257 -19.37 -2.76 -5.07
N GLY A 258 -19.00 -2.29 -6.22
CA GLY A 258 -18.58 -0.91 -6.47
C GLY A 258 -17.10 -0.70 -6.15
N ILE A 259 -16.77 -0.55 -4.90
CA ILE A 259 -15.40 -0.29 -4.41
C ILE A 259 -14.79 -1.48 -3.63
N ALA A 260 -15.45 -2.64 -3.64
CA ALA A 260 -15.00 -3.89 -3.04
C ALA A 260 -15.45 -5.10 -3.88
N ASP A 261 -14.80 -6.26 -3.68
CA ASP A 261 -15.17 -7.52 -4.34
C ASP A 261 -16.11 -8.37 -3.48
N ILE A 262 -16.30 -8.01 -2.21
CA ILE A 262 -17.27 -8.63 -1.29
C ILE A 262 -18.31 -7.59 -0.84
N PRO A 263 -19.47 -8.01 -0.30
CA PRO A 263 -20.57 -7.13 0.04
C PRO A 263 -20.20 -5.94 0.95
N LEU A 264 -20.77 -4.79 0.64
CA LEU A 264 -20.87 -3.61 1.48
C LEU A 264 -22.35 -3.34 1.76
N THR A 265 -22.65 -2.66 2.87
CA THR A 265 -24.02 -2.35 3.29
C THR A 265 -24.52 -1.10 2.59
N TYR A 266 -25.57 -1.27 1.78
CA TYR A 266 -26.22 -0.19 1.04
C TYR A 266 -27.63 0.09 1.55
N ASP A 267 -28.09 1.32 1.30
CA ASP A 267 -29.49 1.75 1.48
C ASP A 267 -30.00 2.40 0.18
N PRO A 268 -31.08 1.89 -0.43
CA PRO A 268 -31.79 0.63 -0.10
C PRO A 268 -30.87 -0.59 -0.16
N PRO A 269 -31.14 -1.67 0.59
CA PRO A 269 -30.30 -2.85 0.62
C PRO A 269 -30.04 -3.46 -0.77
N ALA A 270 -28.77 -3.73 -1.11
CA ALA A 270 -28.41 -4.56 -2.24
C ALA A 270 -28.34 -6.03 -1.79
N ARG A 271 -29.06 -6.94 -2.46
CA ARG A 271 -29.09 -8.37 -2.16
C ARG A 271 -27.97 -9.12 -2.89
N ASP A 272 -27.63 -8.62 -4.06
CA ASP A 272 -26.50 -9.05 -4.87
C ASP A 272 -25.82 -7.87 -5.56
N ALA A 273 -24.68 -8.12 -6.18
CA ALA A 273 -23.90 -7.09 -6.85
C ALA A 273 -24.63 -6.44 -8.06
N ALA A 274 -25.53 -7.17 -8.71
CA ALA A 274 -26.29 -6.67 -9.87
C ALA A 274 -27.30 -5.58 -9.46
N ASP A 275 -27.72 -5.57 -8.20
CA ASP A 275 -28.62 -4.53 -7.65
C ASP A 275 -27.98 -3.13 -7.68
N LEU A 276 -26.65 -3.03 -7.78
CA LEU A 276 -25.93 -1.75 -7.93
C LEU A 276 -26.09 -1.17 -9.34
N ALA A 277 -26.56 -1.97 -10.31
CA ALA A 277 -26.85 -1.57 -11.67
C ALA A 277 -25.72 -0.69 -12.28
N PRO A 278 -24.50 -1.23 -12.44
CA PRO A 278 -23.34 -0.44 -12.89
C PRO A 278 -23.60 0.15 -14.26
N VAL A 279 -23.26 1.43 -14.44
CA VAL A 279 -23.39 2.16 -15.69
C VAL A 279 -22.11 2.94 -15.97
N ARG A 280 -21.66 2.88 -17.22
CA ARG A 280 -20.52 3.67 -17.69
C ARG A 280 -20.97 5.09 -17.98
N GLU A 281 -20.20 6.09 -17.56
CA GLU A 281 -20.46 7.48 -17.87
C GLU A 281 -20.28 7.75 -19.39
N PRO A 282 -20.95 8.77 -19.95
CA PRO A 282 -20.89 9.03 -21.38
C PRO A 282 -19.52 9.57 -21.84
N SER A 283 -18.76 10.23 -20.94
CA SER A 283 -17.47 10.83 -21.22
C SER A 283 -16.56 10.82 -20.01
N SER A 284 -15.26 11.02 -20.23
CA SER A 284 -14.30 11.27 -19.15
C SER A 284 -14.48 12.68 -18.56
N ASP A 285 -14.04 12.87 -17.32
CA ASP A 285 -14.06 14.17 -16.63
C ASP A 285 -12.93 15.13 -17.11
N GLY A 286 -12.05 14.67 -17.97
CA GLY A 286 -10.97 15.48 -18.51
C GLY A 286 -10.02 14.72 -19.44
N PRO A 287 -9.06 15.42 -20.06
CA PRO A 287 -8.05 14.76 -20.88
C PRO A 287 -7.21 13.82 -20.03
N ASP A 288 -6.76 12.74 -20.64
CA ASP A 288 -5.91 11.71 -20.00
C ASP A 288 -6.54 11.04 -18.76
N LEU A 289 -7.86 11.16 -18.57
CA LEU A 289 -8.62 10.51 -17.50
C LEU A 289 -9.48 9.38 -18.04
N ALA A 290 -9.67 8.33 -17.23
CA ALA A 290 -10.58 7.24 -17.55
C ALA A 290 -12.04 7.69 -17.50
N VAL A 291 -12.89 7.06 -18.30
CA VAL A 291 -14.34 7.19 -18.16
C VAL A 291 -14.78 6.37 -16.96
N CYS A 292 -15.46 7.00 -16.02
CA CYS A 292 -15.89 6.37 -14.80
C CYS A 292 -17.05 5.41 -15.00
N TRP A 293 -17.13 4.41 -14.13
CA TRP A 293 -18.30 3.61 -13.88
C TRP A 293 -18.94 4.02 -12.54
N GLY A 294 -20.25 4.07 -12.49
CA GLY A 294 -21.02 4.38 -11.30
C GLY A 294 -22.26 3.52 -11.22
N GLN A 295 -23.10 3.79 -10.22
CA GLN A 295 -24.44 3.21 -10.14
C GLN A 295 -25.41 4.00 -11.02
N ARG A 296 -26.44 3.32 -11.52
CA ARG A 296 -27.59 4.00 -12.18
C ARG A 296 -28.30 4.90 -11.16
N ASP A 297 -28.86 6.01 -11.64
CA ASP A 297 -29.67 6.90 -10.80
C ASP A 297 -31.05 6.31 -10.48
N PRO A 298 -31.56 6.54 -9.23
CA PRO A 298 -30.84 7.07 -8.09
C PRO A 298 -29.89 6.01 -7.50
N PRO A 299 -28.64 6.41 -7.13
CA PRO A 299 -27.66 5.47 -6.59
C PRO A 299 -28.03 5.03 -5.16
N ARG A 300 -27.75 3.77 -4.82
CA ARG A 300 -27.79 3.29 -3.44
C ARG A 300 -26.69 3.96 -2.62
N ARG A 301 -26.98 4.25 -1.38
CA ARG A 301 -26.03 4.92 -0.46
C ARG A 301 -25.30 3.89 0.38
N LEU A 302 -24.03 4.11 0.67
CA LEU A 302 -23.30 3.34 1.66
C LEU A 302 -23.76 3.73 3.06
N SER A 303 -24.23 2.76 3.84
CA SER A 303 -24.94 3.04 5.09
C SER A 303 -24.03 3.42 6.26
N HIS A 304 -22.80 2.85 6.32
CA HIS A 304 -21.95 2.91 7.52
C HIS A 304 -20.71 3.79 7.35
N LEU A 305 -20.41 4.25 6.14
CA LEU A 305 -19.24 5.09 5.85
C LEU A 305 -19.50 6.61 6.05
N PRO A 306 -20.74 7.13 5.92
CA PRO A 306 -20.98 8.56 6.13
C PRO A 306 -20.54 9.02 7.53
N GLY A 307 -19.88 10.20 7.59
CA GLY A 307 -19.36 10.76 8.85
C GLY A 307 -17.94 10.34 9.22
N ILE A 308 -17.37 9.32 8.56
CA ILE A 308 -15.95 8.97 8.70
C ILE A 308 -15.14 9.88 7.77
N PRO A 309 -14.12 10.62 8.27
CA PRO A 309 -13.21 11.39 7.43
C PRO A 309 -12.44 10.45 6.49
N ILE A 310 -12.56 10.70 5.18
CA ILE A 310 -11.89 9.89 4.14
C ILE A 310 -10.99 10.80 3.30
N LEU A 311 -9.74 10.38 3.15
CA LEU A 311 -8.75 10.98 2.25
C LEU A 311 -8.36 9.95 1.20
N ILE A 312 -8.50 10.30 -0.07
CA ILE A 312 -7.88 9.58 -1.19
C ILE A 312 -6.66 10.38 -1.61
N VAL A 313 -5.48 9.74 -1.63
CA VAL A 313 -4.21 10.36 -2.02
C VAL A 313 -3.75 9.75 -3.32
N THR A 314 -3.48 10.58 -4.32
CA THR A 314 -3.06 10.13 -5.66
C THR A 314 -1.82 10.89 -6.10
N ALA A 315 -0.84 10.15 -6.62
CA ALA A 315 0.44 10.67 -7.11
C ALA A 315 0.34 11.10 -8.58
N GLU A 316 1.10 12.14 -8.93
CA GLU A 316 1.07 12.80 -10.24
C GLU A 316 1.39 11.87 -11.42
N ALA A 317 2.32 10.93 -11.23
CA ALA A 317 2.83 10.06 -12.30
C ALA A 317 2.32 8.61 -12.21
N SER A 318 1.54 8.28 -11.19
CA SER A 318 0.98 6.94 -11.03
C SER A 318 -0.09 6.62 -12.08
N TYR A 319 -0.29 5.33 -12.37
CA TYR A 319 -1.44 4.87 -13.16
C TYR A 319 -2.79 5.17 -12.48
N HIS A 320 -2.80 5.39 -11.17
CA HIS A 320 -3.95 5.85 -10.39
C HIS A 320 -4.37 7.28 -10.74
N ALA A 321 -3.45 8.13 -11.20
CA ALA A 321 -3.78 9.48 -11.67
C ALA A 321 -4.83 9.49 -12.79
N VAL A 322 -4.92 8.38 -13.54
CA VAL A 322 -5.90 8.21 -14.61
C VAL A 322 -7.33 8.01 -14.08
N TYR A 323 -7.52 7.40 -12.89
CA TYR A 323 -8.86 6.92 -12.48
C TYR A 323 -9.27 7.10 -11.02
N ASP A 324 -8.41 7.52 -10.08
CA ASP A 324 -8.81 7.64 -8.66
C ASP A 324 -9.93 8.67 -8.43
N HIS A 325 -10.09 9.64 -9.35
CA HIS A 325 -11.24 10.55 -9.36
C HIS A 325 -12.56 9.78 -9.45
N CYS A 326 -12.60 8.64 -10.14
CA CYS A 326 -13.78 7.78 -10.23
C CYS A 326 -14.16 7.18 -8.87
N THR A 327 -13.17 6.75 -8.08
CA THR A 327 -13.40 6.24 -6.71
C THR A 327 -13.96 7.35 -5.80
N SER A 328 -13.38 8.55 -5.85
CA SER A 328 -13.87 9.72 -5.13
C SER A 328 -15.31 10.09 -5.52
N LYS A 329 -15.61 10.11 -6.82
CA LYS A 329 -16.93 10.40 -7.38
C LYS A 329 -17.96 9.35 -6.96
N TYR A 330 -17.58 8.07 -7.01
CA TYR A 330 -18.44 6.97 -6.55
C TYR A 330 -18.83 7.12 -5.08
N LEU A 331 -17.85 7.34 -4.19
CA LEU A 331 -18.09 7.57 -2.77
C LEU A 331 -19.04 8.75 -2.55
N THR A 332 -18.80 9.86 -3.22
CA THR A 332 -19.65 11.07 -3.12
C THR A 332 -21.08 10.78 -3.55
N ARG A 333 -21.27 10.10 -4.68
CA ARG A 333 -22.61 9.71 -5.17
C ARG A 333 -23.29 8.71 -4.26
N ALA A 334 -22.52 7.81 -3.62
CA ALA A 334 -23.02 6.88 -2.60
C ALA A 334 -23.24 7.54 -1.23
N GLY A 335 -23.19 8.88 -1.12
CA GLY A 335 -23.48 9.62 0.09
C GLY A 335 -22.34 9.71 1.10
N VAL A 336 -21.11 9.45 0.66
CA VAL A 336 -19.89 9.47 1.50
C VAL A 336 -18.99 10.63 1.08
N PRO A 337 -19.05 11.79 1.80
CA PRO A 337 -18.12 12.89 1.57
C PRO A 337 -16.68 12.44 1.78
N ASN A 338 -15.80 12.86 0.87
CA ASN A 338 -14.39 12.51 0.95
C ASN A 338 -13.52 13.68 0.46
N THR A 339 -12.23 13.63 0.78
CA THR A 339 -11.22 14.54 0.24
C THR A 339 -10.42 13.79 -0.82
N PHE A 340 -10.39 14.30 -2.03
CA PHE A 340 -9.52 13.81 -3.09
C PHE A 340 -8.29 14.72 -3.18
N MET A 341 -7.12 14.20 -2.79
CA MET A 341 -5.86 14.92 -2.76
C MET A 341 -4.97 14.45 -3.91
N ARG A 342 -4.75 15.31 -4.86
CA ARG A 342 -3.67 15.16 -5.85
C ARG A 342 -2.41 15.76 -5.28
N LEU A 343 -1.34 14.98 -5.22
CA LEU A 343 -0.09 15.42 -4.57
C LEU A 343 0.54 16.62 -5.27
N GLU A 344 0.43 16.72 -6.58
CA GLU A 344 0.94 17.87 -7.34
C GLU A 344 0.25 19.20 -6.97
N GLU A 345 -0.99 19.16 -6.50
CA GLU A 345 -1.72 20.33 -6.01
C GLU A 345 -1.24 20.74 -4.60
N GLN A 346 -0.55 19.83 -3.90
CA GLN A 346 0.10 20.11 -2.61
C GLN A 346 1.59 20.50 -2.80
N GLY A 347 2.05 20.64 -4.05
CA GLY A 347 3.46 20.93 -4.36
C GLY A 347 4.38 19.70 -4.32
N VAL A 348 3.84 18.50 -4.13
CA VAL A 348 4.59 17.23 -4.11
C VAL A 348 4.46 16.58 -5.48
N ARG A 349 5.56 16.56 -6.25
CA ARG A 349 5.51 16.22 -7.67
C ARG A 349 6.40 15.04 -8.03
N GLY A 350 6.09 14.42 -9.17
CA GLY A 350 6.89 13.38 -9.80
C GLY A 350 6.82 12.01 -9.13
N ASN A 351 5.89 11.81 -8.20
CA ASN A 351 5.69 10.52 -7.53
C ASN A 351 4.91 9.55 -8.40
N GLY A 352 5.30 8.27 -8.31
CA GLY A 352 4.57 7.13 -8.82
C GLY A 352 3.78 6.41 -7.72
N HIS A 353 3.39 5.14 -8.03
CA HIS A 353 2.56 4.32 -7.14
C HIS A 353 3.21 4.02 -5.78
N MET A 354 4.54 3.96 -5.73
CA MET A 354 5.30 3.63 -4.53
C MET A 354 5.76 4.88 -3.76
N MET A 355 4.92 5.91 -3.71
CA MET A 355 5.24 7.22 -3.12
C MET A 355 5.83 7.18 -1.70
N MET A 356 5.51 6.13 -0.92
CA MET A 356 6.05 5.92 0.42
C MET A 356 7.53 5.49 0.43
N LEU A 357 8.06 5.02 -0.70
CA LEU A 357 9.44 4.57 -0.86
C LEU A 357 10.29 5.57 -1.66
N GLU A 358 9.68 6.54 -2.31
CA GLU A 358 10.32 7.49 -3.21
C GLU A 358 11.07 8.61 -2.48
N LYS A 359 11.91 9.37 -3.18
CA LYS A 359 12.85 10.35 -2.60
C LYS A 359 12.18 11.38 -1.69
N ASN A 360 10.99 11.83 -2.05
CA ASN A 360 10.19 12.81 -1.31
C ASN A 360 9.06 12.18 -0.48
N SER A 361 9.20 10.92 -0.07
CA SER A 361 8.20 10.18 0.72
C SER A 361 7.77 10.89 2.01
N VAL A 362 8.69 11.63 2.62
CA VAL A 362 8.44 12.44 3.84
C VAL A 362 7.49 13.61 3.56
N ASP A 363 7.57 14.22 2.39
CA ASP A 363 6.67 15.33 1.99
C ASP A 363 5.24 14.81 1.78
N VAL A 364 5.10 13.59 1.22
CA VAL A 364 3.81 12.92 1.11
C VAL A 364 3.23 12.63 2.50
N ALA A 365 4.03 12.06 3.41
CA ALA A 365 3.61 11.81 4.79
C ALA A 365 3.21 13.11 5.52
N ALA A 366 3.92 14.21 5.26
CA ALA A 366 3.61 15.53 5.82
C ALA A 366 2.27 16.07 5.30
N ALA A 367 1.94 15.90 4.01
CA ALA A 367 0.65 16.29 3.47
C ALA A 367 -0.49 15.49 4.11
N ILE A 368 -0.32 14.19 4.29
CA ILE A 368 -1.27 13.31 5.00
C ILE A 368 -1.44 13.77 6.46
N GLN A 369 -0.33 14.01 7.18
CA GLN A 369 -0.35 14.47 8.57
C GLN A 369 -1.09 15.80 8.73
N LYS A 370 -0.87 16.74 7.82
CA LYS A 370 -1.58 18.03 7.81
C LYS A 370 -3.09 17.85 7.69
N TRP A 371 -3.54 16.94 6.83
CA TRP A 371 -4.96 16.63 6.70
C TRP A 371 -5.52 15.94 7.95
N LEU A 372 -4.80 14.95 8.51
CA LEU A 372 -5.21 14.27 9.75
C LEU A 372 -5.37 15.25 10.91
N ALA A 373 -4.43 16.20 11.10
CA ALA A 373 -4.47 17.18 12.18
C ALA A 373 -5.72 18.09 12.15
N VAL A 374 -6.30 18.28 10.97
CA VAL A 374 -7.53 19.08 10.79
C VAL A 374 -8.79 18.24 10.97
N ARG A 375 -8.77 16.98 10.52
CA ARG A 375 -9.96 16.13 10.38
C ARG A 375 -10.18 15.17 11.54
N VAL A 376 -9.13 14.80 12.26
CA VAL A 376 -9.18 13.84 13.37
C VAL A 376 -8.87 14.57 14.68
N LYS A 377 -9.88 14.75 15.53
CA LYS A 377 -9.77 15.46 16.81
C LYS A 377 -9.89 14.52 18.02
#